data_3e133ce8e86d778b81a6fb3020ca927d
#
_entry.id   3e133ce8e86d778b81a6fb3020ca927d
#
_cell.length_a   1.000
_cell.length_b   1.000
_cell.length_c   1.000
_cell.angle_alpha   90.00
_cell.angle_beta   90.00
_cell.angle_gamma   90.00
#
_symmetry.space_group_name_H-M   'P 1'
#
loop_
_entity.id
_entity.type
_entity.pdbx_description
1 polymer ?
#
loop_
_entity_poly.entity_id
_entity_poly.type
_entity_poly.pdbx_seq_one_letter_code
_entity_poly.pdbx_strand_id
1 'polypeptide(L)'
;LVKGYIGPTKDNKQFLGKETESKIQYLLDPRVADGTAWITGANKDQVHVWHLVAGRDFVSDGIADVAEILTGDPAPDGSGPLELARGIEIGHVFQLGRKYAEALDLKVLDSNGKLVTVTMGSYGIGVTRLVAVIAEAFHDDKGLMWPDSVAPANLHVIAAGKDELAFEVAEKITAEAESSGLTVMLDDRAKVSPGVKFADAELIGNPWIIICGRGVQDGEVELWDRASG
;
A
#
# COMPACT_ATOMS: atom_id res chain seq x y z
N LEU A 1 2.97 -6.14 -29.03
CA LEU A 1 3.35 -5.32 -30.20
C LEU A 1 4.69 -5.84 -30.75
N VAL A 2 4.79 -6.03 -32.04
CA VAL A 2 6.03 -6.43 -32.69
C VAL A 2 6.88 -5.19 -32.93
N LYS A 3 8.19 -5.28 -32.65
CA LYS A 3 9.12 -4.15 -32.85
C LYS A 3 9.16 -3.75 -34.35
N GLY A 4 9.18 -2.45 -34.60
CA GLY A 4 9.23 -1.90 -35.96
C GLY A 4 7.87 -1.56 -36.57
N TYR A 5 6.76 -1.76 -35.83
CA TYR A 5 5.41 -1.43 -36.27
C TYR A 5 4.76 -0.36 -35.40
N ILE A 6 3.66 0.22 -35.91
CA ILE A 6 2.88 1.28 -35.26
C ILE A 6 3.70 2.53 -34.97
N GLY A 7 3.91 3.31 -36.01
CA GLY A 7 4.42 4.67 -35.90
C GLY A 7 3.59 5.61 -36.77
N PRO A 8 3.65 6.94 -36.56
CA PRO A 8 2.94 7.92 -37.35
C PRO A 8 3.63 8.15 -38.71
N THR A 9 3.98 7.09 -39.40
CA THR A 9 4.60 7.13 -40.74
C THR A 9 3.55 7.24 -41.83
N LYS A 10 4.00 7.64 -43.03
CA LYS A 10 3.12 7.73 -44.21
C LYS A 10 2.36 6.45 -44.49
N ASP A 11 2.96 5.30 -44.23
CA ASP A 11 2.38 3.98 -44.45
C ASP A 11 1.24 3.67 -43.46
N ASN A 12 1.21 4.32 -42.30
CA ASN A 12 0.18 4.15 -41.28
C ASN A 12 -0.94 5.22 -41.36
N LYS A 13 -0.87 6.18 -42.26
CA LYS A 13 -1.90 7.22 -42.42
C LYS A 13 -3.31 6.66 -42.64
N GLN A 14 -3.42 5.47 -43.21
CA GLN A 14 -4.71 4.79 -43.39
C GLN A 14 -5.33 4.29 -42.10
N PHE A 15 -4.57 4.16 -41.01
CA PHE A 15 -5.02 3.65 -39.71
C PHE A 15 -5.09 4.71 -38.63
N LEU A 16 -4.40 5.84 -38.82
CA LEU A 16 -4.23 6.90 -37.80
C LEU A 16 -4.75 8.24 -38.30
N GLY A 17 -5.33 9.03 -37.39
CA GLY A 17 -5.76 10.40 -37.62
C GLY A 17 -7.21 10.57 -38.09
N LYS A 18 -7.63 11.82 -38.33
CA LYS A 18 -9.03 12.25 -38.50
C LYS A 18 -9.66 11.99 -39.88
N GLU A 19 -8.91 11.56 -40.85
CA GLU A 19 -9.38 11.53 -42.26
C GLU A 19 -10.44 10.46 -42.59
N THR A 20 -10.71 9.49 -41.70
CA THR A 20 -11.77 8.48 -41.89
C THR A 20 -12.46 8.15 -40.58
N GLU A 21 -13.76 7.78 -40.61
CA GLU A 21 -14.57 7.42 -39.44
C GLU A 21 -14.03 6.24 -38.62
N SER A 22 -13.19 5.40 -39.19
CA SER A 22 -12.62 4.21 -38.53
C SER A 22 -11.16 4.35 -38.10
N LYS A 23 -10.58 5.55 -38.17
CA LYS A 23 -9.20 5.76 -37.78
C LYS A 23 -9.02 5.88 -36.29
N ILE A 24 -7.92 5.30 -35.81
CA ILE A 24 -7.48 5.45 -34.43
C ILE A 24 -6.93 6.86 -34.25
N GLN A 25 -7.56 7.64 -33.36
CA GLN A 25 -7.03 8.92 -32.92
C GLN A 25 -5.74 8.69 -32.12
N TYR A 26 -4.75 9.56 -32.31
CA TYR A 26 -3.54 9.54 -31.51
C TYR A 26 -3.18 10.95 -31.01
N LEU A 27 -2.75 11.00 -29.77
CA LEU A 27 -2.28 12.22 -29.10
C LEU A 27 -0.76 12.18 -29.01
N LEU A 28 -0.15 13.34 -28.98
CA LEU A 28 1.27 13.50 -28.72
C LEU A 28 1.50 14.09 -27.32
N ASP A 29 2.56 13.66 -26.70
CA ASP A 29 3.09 14.32 -25.51
C ASP A 29 3.59 15.73 -25.87
N PRO A 30 3.44 16.77 -25.00
CA PRO A 30 3.92 18.13 -25.25
C PRO A 30 5.40 18.24 -25.61
N ARG A 31 6.22 17.25 -25.20
CA ARG A 31 7.65 17.18 -25.55
C ARG A 31 7.89 16.84 -27.01
N VAL A 32 6.90 16.30 -27.70
CA VAL A 32 6.94 16.05 -29.15
C VAL A 32 6.49 17.31 -29.90
N ALA A 33 7.19 18.41 -29.66
CA ALA A 33 6.89 19.69 -30.26
C ALA A 33 7.23 19.73 -31.76
N ASP A 34 6.54 20.59 -32.50
CA ASP A 34 6.81 20.81 -33.92
C ASP A 34 8.30 21.13 -34.17
N GLY A 35 8.88 20.50 -35.17
CA GLY A 35 10.29 20.63 -35.51
C GLY A 35 11.22 19.65 -34.78
N THR A 36 10.75 18.94 -33.76
CA THR A 36 11.55 17.91 -33.07
C THR A 36 11.63 16.63 -33.93
N ALA A 37 12.79 15.96 -33.91
CA ALA A 37 13.05 14.76 -34.70
C ALA A 37 13.03 13.50 -33.83
N TRP A 38 12.36 12.47 -34.30
CA TRP A 38 12.06 11.25 -33.55
C TRP A 38 12.41 10.00 -34.31
N ILE A 39 12.44 8.86 -33.59
CA ILE A 39 12.62 7.51 -34.14
C ILE A 39 11.31 6.74 -33.92
N THR A 40 10.83 6.06 -34.95
CA THR A 40 9.62 5.23 -34.90
C THR A 40 9.75 3.95 -35.71
N GLY A 41 8.80 3.02 -35.57
CA GLY A 41 8.75 1.80 -36.40
C GLY A 41 8.55 2.11 -37.90
N ALA A 42 9.24 1.38 -38.77
CA ALA A 42 9.20 1.53 -40.22
C ALA A 42 8.17 0.60 -40.91
N ASN A 43 7.25 -0.04 -40.18
CA ASN A 43 6.33 -1.07 -40.67
C ASN A 43 7.03 -2.30 -41.31
N LYS A 44 8.24 -2.55 -40.88
CA LYS A 44 9.04 -3.72 -41.21
C LYS A 44 9.62 -4.32 -39.94
N ASP A 45 9.73 -5.66 -39.94
CA ASP A 45 10.28 -6.35 -38.77
C ASP A 45 11.70 -5.86 -38.44
N GLN A 46 11.91 -5.47 -37.18
CA GLN A 46 13.19 -4.95 -36.62
C GLN A 46 13.72 -3.68 -37.29
N VAL A 47 12.97 -2.98 -38.16
CA VAL A 47 13.40 -1.77 -38.86
C VAL A 47 12.72 -0.52 -38.31
N HIS A 48 13.48 0.56 -38.17
CA HIS A 48 13.01 1.85 -37.69
C HIS A 48 13.28 2.96 -38.70
N VAL A 49 12.42 3.96 -38.75
CA VAL A 49 12.65 5.25 -39.41
C VAL A 49 13.23 6.20 -38.39
N TRP A 50 14.29 6.88 -38.76
CA TRP A 50 14.90 7.93 -37.97
C TRP A 50 14.71 9.29 -38.62
N HIS A 51 14.84 10.37 -37.82
CA HIS A 51 14.66 11.75 -38.27
C HIS A 51 13.25 12.05 -38.81
N LEU A 52 12.25 11.44 -38.17
CA LEU A 52 10.84 11.77 -38.44
C LEU A 52 10.51 13.05 -37.65
N VAL A 53 10.19 14.14 -38.36
CA VAL A 53 10.02 15.46 -37.78
C VAL A 53 8.55 15.75 -37.53
N ALA A 54 8.22 16.09 -36.27
CA ALA A 54 6.87 16.51 -35.89
C ALA A 54 6.46 17.80 -36.62
N GLY A 55 5.22 17.90 -37.00
CA GLY A 55 4.68 19.00 -37.80
C GLY A 55 4.98 18.92 -39.30
N ARG A 56 6.11 18.31 -39.69
CA ARG A 56 6.48 18.11 -41.10
C ARG A 56 6.02 16.76 -41.66
N ASP A 57 6.36 15.67 -40.93
CA ASP A 57 6.17 14.29 -41.41
C ASP A 57 4.91 13.64 -40.82
N PHE A 58 4.48 14.10 -39.67
CA PHE A 58 3.26 13.65 -38.99
C PHE A 58 2.64 14.77 -38.15
N VAL A 59 1.32 14.72 -38.02
CA VAL A 59 0.51 15.64 -37.20
C VAL A 59 -0.47 14.81 -36.43
N SER A 60 -0.59 15.06 -35.13
CA SER A 60 -1.50 14.35 -34.22
C SER A 60 -2.93 14.92 -34.23
N ASP A 61 -3.84 14.20 -33.62
CA ASP A 61 -5.21 14.67 -33.36
C ASP A 61 -5.32 15.62 -32.17
N GLY A 62 -4.24 15.78 -31.42
CA GLY A 62 -4.14 16.69 -30.27
C GLY A 62 -2.89 16.43 -29.45
N ILE A 63 -2.74 17.23 -28.39
CA ILE A 63 -1.64 17.15 -27.44
C ILE A 63 -2.22 16.81 -26.07
N ALA A 64 -1.61 15.89 -25.34
CA ALA A 64 -1.93 15.56 -23.96
C ALA A 64 -0.65 15.15 -23.23
N ASP A 65 -0.56 15.49 -21.95
CA ASP A 65 0.51 14.97 -21.09
C ASP A 65 0.22 13.50 -20.77
N VAL A 66 0.90 12.62 -21.48
CA VAL A 66 0.72 11.16 -21.41
C VAL A 66 2.02 10.43 -21.08
N ALA A 67 3.06 11.17 -20.73
CA ALA A 67 4.32 10.58 -20.34
C ALA A 67 4.29 10.02 -18.92
N GLU A 68 5.02 8.95 -18.71
CA GLU A 68 5.26 8.44 -17.37
C GLU A 68 6.12 9.42 -16.57
N ILE A 69 5.71 9.71 -15.35
CA ILE A 69 6.47 10.56 -14.43
C ILE A 69 7.71 9.80 -13.96
N LEU A 70 8.85 10.46 -14.00
CA LEU A 70 10.13 9.94 -13.53
C LEU A 70 10.63 10.74 -12.31
N THR A 71 11.45 10.10 -11.50
CA THR A 71 12.18 10.82 -10.43
C THR A 71 13.03 11.93 -11.03
N GLY A 72 12.90 13.13 -10.50
CA GLY A 72 13.59 14.32 -10.98
C GLY A 72 12.77 15.18 -11.95
N ASP A 73 11.62 14.73 -12.43
CA ASP A 73 10.72 15.56 -13.21
C ASP A 73 10.23 16.77 -12.37
N PRO A 74 10.04 17.95 -12.96
CA PRO A 74 9.58 19.11 -12.20
C PRO A 74 8.11 18.93 -11.78
N ALA A 75 7.80 19.27 -10.53
CA ALA A 75 6.43 19.30 -10.07
C ALA A 75 5.63 20.39 -10.80
N PRO A 76 4.35 20.13 -11.20
CA PRO A 76 3.53 21.09 -11.94
C PRO A 76 3.27 22.40 -11.18
N ASP A 77 3.29 22.37 -9.88
CA ASP A 77 3.10 23.52 -8.99
C ASP A 77 4.39 24.31 -8.69
N GLY A 78 5.53 23.87 -9.23
CA GLY A 78 6.83 24.49 -9.02
C GLY A 78 7.46 24.20 -7.65
N SER A 79 6.94 23.25 -6.88
CA SER A 79 7.47 22.90 -5.54
C SER A 79 8.85 22.25 -5.55
N GLY A 80 9.33 21.79 -6.71
CA GLY A 80 10.64 21.18 -6.88
C GLY A 80 10.62 19.91 -7.73
N PRO A 81 11.68 19.11 -7.72
CA PRO A 81 11.71 17.83 -8.42
C PRO A 81 10.80 16.79 -7.73
N LEU A 82 10.13 15.97 -8.53
CA LEU A 82 9.31 14.86 -8.05
C LEU A 82 10.18 13.70 -7.59
N GLU A 83 9.76 13.06 -6.52
CA GLU A 83 10.31 11.78 -6.05
C GLU A 83 9.27 10.68 -6.15
N LEU A 84 9.69 9.49 -6.57
CA LEU A 84 8.83 8.32 -6.63
C LEU A 84 8.95 7.54 -5.33
N ALA A 85 7.83 7.29 -4.68
CA ALA A 85 7.74 6.44 -3.51
C ALA A 85 6.74 5.31 -3.74
N ARG A 86 6.98 4.16 -3.10
CA ARG A 86 6.01 3.08 -3.05
C ARG A 86 5.07 3.30 -1.88
N GLY A 87 3.78 3.14 -2.10
CA GLY A 87 2.76 3.18 -1.08
C GLY A 87 1.85 1.96 -1.14
N ILE A 88 1.18 1.68 -0.04
CA ILE A 88 0.15 0.64 0.03
C ILE A 88 -1.19 1.34 0.22
N GLU A 89 -2.15 1.03 -0.65
CA GLU A 89 -3.52 1.53 -0.52
C GLU A 89 -4.20 0.87 0.70
N ILE A 90 -4.54 1.67 1.70
CA ILE A 90 -5.24 1.23 2.91
C ILE A 90 -6.75 1.26 2.72
N GLY A 91 -7.23 2.32 2.11
CA GLY A 91 -8.65 2.54 1.88
C GLY A 91 -8.90 3.43 0.67
N HIS A 92 -10.16 3.50 0.25
CA HIS A 92 -10.57 4.26 -0.90
C HIS A 92 -11.89 5.00 -0.64
N VAL A 93 -11.96 6.23 -1.09
CA VAL A 93 -13.17 7.05 -1.06
C VAL A 93 -13.64 7.25 -2.50
N PHE A 94 -14.87 6.82 -2.77
CA PHE A 94 -15.49 6.98 -4.08
C PHE A 94 -16.53 8.10 -4.05
N GLN A 95 -16.36 9.09 -4.89
CA GLN A 95 -17.38 10.11 -5.14
C GLN A 95 -18.29 9.63 -6.28
N LEU A 96 -19.39 8.95 -5.93
CA LEU A 96 -20.29 8.34 -6.91
C LEU A 96 -21.23 9.35 -7.58
N GLY A 97 -21.34 10.57 -7.04
CA GLY A 97 -22.24 11.59 -7.52
C GLY A 97 -23.70 11.15 -7.44
N ARG A 98 -24.47 11.35 -8.50
CA ARG A 98 -25.91 11.03 -8.57
C ARG A 98 -26.22 9.85 -9.48
N LYS A 99 -25.24 9.29 -10.16
CA LYS A 99 -25.44 8.25 -11.18
C LYS A 99 -26.34 7.10 -10.73
N TYR A 100 -26.06 6.54 -9.57
CA TYR A 100 -26.84 5.42 -9.05
C TYR A 100 -28.16 5.86 -8.43
N ALA A 101 -28.18 7.00 -7.75
CA ALA A 101 -29.42 7.56 -7.18
C ALA A 101 -30.44 7.92 -8.27
N GLU A 102 -30.01 8.43 -9.41
CA GLU A 102 -30.86 8.70 -10.58
C GLU A 102 -31.39 7.40 -11.20
N ALA A 103 -30.50 6.40 -11.40
CA ALA A 103 -30.89 5.12 -11.98
C ALA A 103 -31.89 4.32 -11.13
N LEU A 104 -31.80 4.48 -9.80
CA LEU A 104 -32.69 3.80 -8.83
C LEU A 104 -33.84 4.69 -8.33
N ASP A 105 -34.00 5.89 -8.89
CA ASP A 105 -34.98 6.91 -8.48
C ASP A 105 -34.96 7.22 -6.96
N LEU A 106 -33.76 7.21 -6.37
CA LEU A 106 -33.57 7.48 -4.95
C LEU A 106 -33.61 8.99 -4.68
N LYS A 107 -34.69 9.44 -4.05
CA LYS A 107 -34.96 10.83 -3.69
C LYS A 107 -35.32 10.95 -2.23
N VAL A 108 -34.97 12.07 -1.63
CA VAL A 108 -35.33 12.44 -0.25
C VAL A 108 -35.89 13.85 -0.24
N LEU A 109 -36.65 14.17 0.80
CA LEU A 109 -37.11 15.55 1.03
C LEU A 109 -35.94 16.36 1.61
N ASP A 110 -35.66 17.51 1.03
CA ASP A 110 -34.76 18.50 1.60
C ASP A 110 -35.42 19.25 2.78
N SER A 111 -34.70 20.20 3.39
CA SER A 111 -35.19 21.01 4.49
C SER A 111 -36.38 21.89 4.13
N ASN A 112 -36.70 22.08 2.86
CA ASN A 112 -37.80 22.85 2.33
C ASN A 112 -39.00 21.93 1.91
N GLY A 113 -38.89 20.62 2.14
CA GLY A 113 -39.90 19.64 1.74
C GLY A 113 -39.90 19.31 0.24
N LYS A 114 -38.83 19.66 -0.51
CA LYS A 114 -38.72 19.36 -1.93
C LYS A 114 -37.96 18.06 -2.13
N LEU A 115 -38.45 17.19 -3.04
CA LEU A 115 -37.76 15.98 -3.45
C LEU A 115 -36.46 16.32 -4.20
N VAL A 116 -35.35 15.82 -3.72
CA VAL A 116 -34.02 15.97 -4.34
C VAL A 116 -33.34 14.60 -4.48
N THR A 117 -32.68 14.39 -5.61
CA THR A 117 -31.85 13.20 -5.83
C THR A 117 -30.60 13.29 -4.96
N VAL A 118 -30.30 12.24 -4.18
CA VAL A 118 -29.16 12.23 -3.27
C VAL A 118 -27.83 12.13 -4.01
N THR A 119 -26.82 12.77 -3.45
CA THR A 119 -25.42 12.55 -3.84
C THR A 119 -24.86 11.42 -3.00
N MET A 120 -24.20 10.48 -3.65
CA MET A 120 -23.69 9.25 -3.02
C MET A 120 -22.16 9.28 -2.93
N GLY A 121 -21.66 8.70 -1.86
CA GLY A 121 -20.27 8.33 -1.68
C GLY A 121 -20.17 6.86 -1.24
N SER A 122 -19.01 6.27 -1.47
CA SER A 122 -18.67 4.95 -0.95
C SER A 122 -17.29 5.00 -0.31
N TYR A 123 -17.13 4.27 0.78
CA TYR A 123 -15.93 4.31 1.60
C TYR A 123 -15.53 2.88 1.91
N GLY A 124 -14.31 2.51 1.60
CA GLY A 124 -13.80 1.17 1.84
C GLY A 124 -12.46 1.17 2.56
N ILE A 125 -12.28 0.24 3.50
CA ILE A 125 -10.99 -0.03 4.14
C ILE A 125 -10.72 -1.53 4.05
N GLY A 126 -9.50 -1.88 3.61
CA GLY A 126 -9.04 -3.27 3.55
C GLY A 126 -8.59 -3.75 4.93
N VAL A 127 -9.51 -4.24 5.78
CA VAL A 127 -9.20 -4.62 7.17
C VAL A 127 -8.08 -5.67 7.25
N THR A 128 -8.14 -6.70 6.41
CA THR A 128 -7.08 -7.73 6.35
C THR A 128 -5.77 -7.18 5.79
N ARG A 129 -5.84 -6.22 4.86
CA ARG A 129 -4.66 -5.53 4.34
C ARG A 129 -4.01 -4.66 5.42
N LEU A 130 -4.79 -4.05 6.33
CA LEU A 130 -4.25 -3.26 7.43
C LEU A 130 -3.32 -4.06 8.32
N VAL A 131 -3.61 -5.33 8.59
CA VAL A 131 -2.71 -6.20 9.36
C VAL A 131 -1.33 -6.29 8.70
N ALA A 132 -1.28 -6.53 7.39
CA ALA A 132 -0.04 -6.59 6.64
C ALA A 132 0.69 -5.24 6.59
N VAL A 133 -0.06 -4.13 6.45
CA VAL A 133 0.52 -2.77 6.41
C VAL A 133 1.14 -2.41 7.76
N ILE A 134 0.48 -2.74 8.86
CA ILE A 134 0.99 -2.48 10.21
C ILE A 134 2.24 -3.34 10.46
N ALA A 135 2.21 -4.62 10.11
CA ALA A 135 3.37 -5.50 10.21
C ALA A 135 4.57 -4.98 9.40
N GLU A 136 4.33 -4.46 8.18
CA GLU A 136 5.37 -3.87 7.33
C GLU A 136 5.92 -2.55 7.89
N ALA A 137 5.09 -1.77 8.59
CA ALA A 137 5.50 -0.48 9.16
C ALA A 137 6.18 -0.61 10.53
N PHE A 138 5.86 -1.66 11.28
CA PHE A 138 6.29 -1.86 12.66
C PHE A 138 7.01 -3.20 12.82
N HIS A 139 8.26 -3.26 12.39
CA HIS A 139 9.15 -4.41 12.55
C HIS A 139 10.61 -3.95 12.65
N ASP A 140 11.46 -4.85 13.12
CA ASP A 140 12.91 -4.74 13.09
C ASP A 140 13.52 -6.04 12.51
N ASP A 141 14.84 -6.21 12.61
CA ASP A 141 15.55 -7.39 12.12
C ASP A 141 15.20 -8.68 12.90
N LYS A 142 14.56 -8.56 14.06
CA LYS A 142 14.20 -9.69 14.93
C LYS A 142 12.75 -10.14 14.76
N GLY A 143 11.84 -9.23 14.36
CA GLY A 143 10.43 -9.53 14.19
C GLY A 143 9.51 -8.34 14.27
N LEU A 144 8.26 -8.58 14.60
CA LEU A 144 7.21 -7.56 14.68
C LEU A 144 7.31 -6.71 15.95
N MET A 145 6.77 -5.50 15.89
CA MET A 145 6.63 -4.56 17.00
C MET A 145 5.24 -3.94 16.94
N TRP A 146 4.23 -4.68 17.37
CA TRP A 146 2.85 -4.21 17.27
C TRP A 146 2.59 -2.99 18.16
N PRO A 147 1.91 -1.95 17.64
CA PRO A 147 1.31 -0.92 18.50
C PRO A 147 0.30 -1.55 19.48
N ASP A 148 0.23 -1.03 20.70
CA ASP A 148 -0.65 -1.56 21.76
C ASP A 148 -2.09 -1.77 21.32
N SER A 149 -2.63 -0.86 20.51
CA SER A 149 -4.03 -0.87 20.07
C SER A 149 -4.40 -2.00 19.12
N VAL A 150 -3.41 -2.66 18.49
CA VAL A 150 -3.60 -3.71 17.47
C VAL A 150 -2.77 -4.96 17.73
N ALA A 151 -2.05 -4.99 18.83
CA ALA A 151 -1.26 -6.15 19.23
C ALA A 151 -2.16 -7.39 19.46
N PRO A 152 -1.70 -8.60 19.12
CA PRO A 152 -2.41 -9.85 19.42
C PRO A 152 -2.69 -10.04 20.92
N ALA A 153 -1.76 -9.58 21.76
CA ALA A 153 -1.91 -9.48 23.20
C ALA A 153 -1.15 -8.25 23.71
N ASN A 154 -1.60 -7.66 24.82
CA ASN A 154 -0.89 -6.57 25.48
C ASN A 154 0.41 -7.04 26.09
N LEU A 155 0.42 -8.27 26.59
CA LEU A 155 1.51 -8.84 27.37
C LEU A 155 1.85 -10.25 26.89
N HIS A 156 3.14 -10.53 26.74
CA HIS A 156 3.66 -11.86 26.50
C HIS A 156 4.39 -12.34 27.77
N VAL A 157 3.86 -13.32 28.46
CA VAL A 157 4.48 -13.89 29.68
C VAL A 157 5.20 -15.19 29.32
N ILE A 158 6.46 -15.30 29.66
CA ILE A 158 7.33 -16.42 29.32
C ILE A 158 7.80 -17.12 30.59
N ALA A 159 7.43 -18.38 30.77
CA ALA A 159 8.04 -19.26 31.76
C ALA A 159 9.39 -19.77 31.21
N ALA A 160 10.50 -19.13 31.63
CA ALA A 160 11.84 -19.33 31.05
C ALA A 160 12.73 -20.29 31.86
N GLY A 161 12.22 -20.91 32.93
CA GLY A 161 12.95 -21.83 33.79
C GLY A 161 12.70 -23.28 33.48
N LYS A 162 13.45 -24.15 34.18
CA LYS A 162 13.14 -25.58 34.32
C LYS A 162 12.41 -25.87 35.64
N ASP A 163 12.42 -24.90 36.52
CA ASP A 163 11.84 -24.99 37.85
C ASP A 163 10.33 -24.76 37.79
N GLU A 164 9.57 -25.52 38.51
CA GLU A 164 8.11 -25.42 38.60
C GLU A 164 7.67 -24.00 39.04
N LEU A 165 8.46 -23.38 39.93
CA LEU A 165 8.21 -22.03 40.43
C LEU A 165 8.12 -20.99 39.30
N ALA A 166 8.93 -21.10 38.24
CA ALA A 166 8.87 -20.16 37.10
C ALA A 166 7.53 -20.28 36.34
N PHE A 167 6.96 -21.45 36.25
CA PHE A 167 5.65 -21.69 35.64
C PHE A 167 4.52 -21.17 36.54
N GLU A 168 4.58 -21.46 37.85
CA GLU A 168 3.59 -20.98 38.83
C GLU A 168 3.55 -19.46 38.86
N VAL A 169 4.71 -18.78 38.84
CA VAL A 169 4.79 -17.31 38.80
C VAL A 169 4.24 -16.77 37.49
N ALA A 170 4.56 -17.40 36.36
CA ALA A 170 4.05 -16.99 35.05
C ALA A 170 2.52 -17.11 34.97
N GLU A 171 1.94 -18.23 35.47
CA GLU A 171 0.49 -18.40 35.53
C GLU A 171 -0.17 -17.38 36.45
N LYS A 172 0.43 -17.07 37.61
CA LYS A 172 -0.08 -16.08 38.55
C LYS A 172 -0.10 -14.69 37.92
N ILE A 173 1.00 -14.27 37.28
CA ILE A 173 1.08 -12.97 36.59
C ILE A 173 0.06 -12.89 35.46
N THR A 174 -0.10 -13.97 34.70
CA THR A 174 -1.12 -14.06 33.65
C THR A 174 -2.52 -13.82 34.23
N ALA A 175 -2.90 -14.54 35.27
CA ALA A 175 -4.22 -14.40 35.91
C ALA A 175 -4.46 -12.98 36.48
N GLU A 176 -3.43 -12.39 37.09
CA GLU A 176 -3.52 -11.02 37.63
C GLU A 176 -3.68 -9.97 36.51
N ALA A 177 -2.94 -10.11 35.42
CA ALA A 177 -3.02 -9.22 34.26
C ALA A 177 -4.38 -9.34 33.56
N GLU A 178 -4.89 -10.56 33.35
CA GLU A 178 -6.21 -10.80 32.76
C GLU A 178 -7.32 -10.24 33.65
N SER A 179 -7.21 -10.41 34.97
CA SER A 179 -8.18 -9.83 35.93
C SER A 179 -8.19 -8.29 35.89
N SER A 180 -7.09 -7.69 35.47
CA SER A 180 -6.93 -6.26 35.25
C SER A 180 -7.39 -5.78 33.87
N GLY A 181 -7.89 -6.68 33.03
CA GLY A 181 -8.43 -6.39 31.70
C GLY A 181 -7.40 -6.38 30.56
N LEU A 182 -6.17 -6.85 30.82
CA LEU A 182 -5.17 -7.03 29.76
C LEU A 182 -5.36 -8.36 29.04
N THR A 183 -5.02 -8.38 27.76
CA THR A 183 -4.90 -9.65 27.01
C THR A 183 -3.48 -10.20 27.16
N VAL A 184 -3.36 -11.47 27.48
CA VAL A 184 -2.08 -12.12 27.77
C VAL A 184 -1.84 -13.31 26.85
N MET A 185 -0.61 -13.40 26.34
CA MET A 185 -0.09 -14.60 25.69
C MET A 185 0.90 -15.27 26.63
N LEU A 186 0.55 -16.47 27.13
CA LEU A 186 1.43 -17.23 28.02
C LEU A 186 2.22 -18.29 27.22
N ASP A 187 3.55 -18.26 27.34
CA ASP A 187 4.42 -19.33 26.83
C ASP A 187 4.83 -20.27 27.96
N ASP A 188 4.05 -21.33 28.16
CA ASP A 188 4.21 -22.39 29.16
C ASP A 188 4.87 -23.66 28.60
N ARG A 189 5.47 -23.64 27.41
CA ARG A 189 6.07 -24.80 26.73
C ARG A 189 7.26 -25.36 27.52
N ALA A 190 7.05 -26.34 28.39
CA ALA A 190 8.05 -26.88 29.29
C ALA A 190 9.29 -27.51 28.64
N LYS A 191 9.15 -27.99 27.37
CA LYS A 191 10.24 -28.70 26.66
C LYS A 191 10.97 -27.82 25.64
N VAL A 192 10.70 -26.52 25.62
CA VAL A 192 11.32 -25.54 24.72
C VAL A 192 12.37 -24.75 25.49
N SER A 193 13.53 -24.53 24.88
CA SER A 193 14.60 -23.77 25.53
C SER A 193 14.21 -22.27 25.65
N PRO A 194 14.67 -21.58 26.71
CA PRO A 194 14.39 -20.14 26.86
C PRO A 194 14.76 -19.30 25.66
N GLY A 195 15.91 -19.58 25.02
CA GLY A 195 16.33 -18.81 23.84
C GLY A 195 15.36 -18.92 22.66
N VAL A 196 14.70 -20.06 22.46
CA VAL A 196 13.66 -20.22 21.43
C VAL A 196 12.42 -19.42 21.81
N LYS A 197 11.99 -19.44 23.08
CA LYS A 197 10.85 -18.67 23.56
C LYS A 197 11.07 -17.16 23.38
N PHE A 198 12.29 -16.69 23.66
CA PHE A 198 12.64 -15.27 23.47
C PHE A 198 12.59 -14.88 22.01
N ALA A 199 13.19 -15.69 21.13
CA ALA A 199 13.13 -15.46 19.69
C ALA A 199 11.69 -15.49 19.15
N ASP A 200 10.85 -16.40 19.62
CA ASP A 200 9.43 -16.45 19.25
C ASP A 200 8.68 -15.20 19.74
N ALA A 201 8.97 -14.72 20.95
CA ALA A 201 8.34 -13.51 21.50
C ALA A 201 8.76 -12.25 20.73
N GLU A 202 10.04 -12.14 20.36
CA GLU A 202 10.53 -11.06 19.51
C GLU A 202 9.89 -11.12 18.11
N LEU A 203 9.75 -12.31 17.53
CA LEU A 203 9.12 -12.52 16.23
C LEU A 203 7.62 -12.15 16.25
N ILE A 204 6.89 -12.58 17.30
CA ILE A 204 5.46 -12.26 17.47
C ILE A 204 5.24 -10.79 17.71
N GLY A 205 6.08 -10.16 18.53
CA GLY A 205 6.14 -8.70 18.69
C GLY A 205 5.05 -8.10 19.55
N ASN A 206 4.55 -8.80 20.59
CA ASN A 206 3.68 -8.17 21.59
C ASN A 206 4.42 -7.03 22.31
N PRO A 207 3.77 -5.91 22.65
CA PRO A 207 4.43 -4.71 23.16
C PRO A 207 5.25 -4.93 24.43
N TRP A 208 4.71 -5.70 25.37
CA TRP A 208 5.35 -5.98 26.65
C TRP A 208 5.63 -7.48 26.81
N ILE A 209 6.83 -7.80 27.28
CA ILE A 209 7.27 -9.17 27.52
C ILE A 209 7.72 -9.30 28.96
N ILE A 210 7.13 -10.23 29.71
CA ILE A 210 7.56 -10.60 31.05
C ILE A 210 8.25 -11.95 31.01
N ILE A 211 9.46 -12.02 31.58
CA ILE A 211 10.24 -13.24 31.64
C ILE A 211 10.32 -13.71 33.09
N CYS A 212 9.68 -14.86 33.35
CA CYS A 212 9.78 -15.57 34.61
C CYS A 212 10.95 -16.55 34.51
N GLY A 213 12.14 -16.06 34.85
CA GLY A 213 13.39 -16.80 34.76
C GLY A 213 14.00 -17.15 36.15
N ARG A 214 15.32 -17.07 36.24
CA ARG A 214 16.04 -17.40 37.47
C ARG A 214 15.73 -16.44 38.64
N GLY A 215 15.41 -15.18 38.32
CA GLY A 215 15.10 -14.18 39.34
C GLY A 215 13.83 -14.44 40.15
N VAL A 216 12.95 -15.38 39.70
CA VAL A 216 11.73 -15.69 40.45
C VAL A 216 12.00 -16.28 41.86
N GLN A 217 13.17 -16.88 42.09
CA GLN A 217 13.59 -17.35 43.39
C GLN A 217 13.86 -16.19 44.38
N ASP A 218 14.26 -15.02 43.82
CA ASP A 218 14.51 -13.79 44.56
C ASP A 218 13.29 -12.85 44.55
N GLY A 219 12.16 -13.30 43.95
CA GLY A 219 10.93 -12.54 43.81
C GLY A 219 10.95 -11.54 42.67
N GLU A 220 11.86 -11.67 41.70
CA GLU A 220 12.05 -10.76 40.59
C GLU A 220 11.67 -11.42 39.25
N VAL A 221 11.13 -10.60 38.35
CA VAL A 221 10.89 -10.93 36.92
C VAL A 221 11.50 -9.85 36.03
N GLU A 222 11.83 -10.18 34.81
CA GLU A 222 12.33 -9.24 33.83
C GLU A 222 11.14 -8.70 33.02
N LEU A 223 11.08 -7.38 32.81
CA LEU A 223 10.11 -6.72 31.96
C LEU A 223 10.83 -6.09 30.77
N TRP A 224 10.43 -6.46 29.57
CA TRP A 224 10.95 -5.91 28.34
C TRP A 224 9.88 -5.10 27.61
N ASP A 225 10.25 -3.93 27.14
CA ASP A 225 9.51 -3.21 26.13
C ASP A 225 10.03 -3.63 24.76
N ARG A 226 9.18 -4.26 23.95
CA ARG A 226 9.57 -4.80 22.64
C ARG A 226 10.09 -3.72 21.68
N ALA A 227 9.66 -2.48 21.82
CA ALA A 227 10.05 -1.38 20.95
C ALA A 227 11.42 -0.78 21.30
N SER A 228 11.78 -0.79 22.59
CA SER A 228 13.06 -0.21 23.05
C SER A 228 14.17 -1.22 23.34
N GLY A 229 13.84 -2.49 23.46
CA GLY A 229 14.78 -3.60 23.70
C GLY A 229 14.90 -4.00 25.13
#